data_5375829c377d02e51c10d101b7348573
#
_entry.id   5375829c377d02e51c10d101b7348573
#
_cell.length_a   1.000
_cell.length_b   1.000
_cell.length_c   1.000
_cell.angle_alpha   90.00
_cell.angle_beta   90.00
_cell.angle_gamma   90.00
#
_symmetry.space_group_name_H-M   'P 1'
#
loop_
_entity.id
_entity.type
_entity.pdbx_description
1 polymer ?
#
loop_
_entity_poly.entity_id
_entity_poly.type
_entity_poly.pdbx_seq_one_letter_code
_entity_poly.pdbx_strand_id
1 'polypeptide(L)'
;YIARFDGDDIAAPDRIEKQLHYLEANDLDIVGCQMHSINEIGEHLTKSISPVGEDIVKKVSKYVSPIAHIWLAKREVYDELQGYREIPYAEDYDFILRALDRGYKCDNHPEYLMYIRHRQGNSASVASLLQRKAHNYVLKLHKLRIRRGRDNFDVLSMHKKLSSSILIEKLHSTSSRCLALAVQQKSMYRRFFFIFLTVLLSIY
;
A
#
# COMPACT_ATOMS: atom_id res chain seq x y z
N TYR A 1 -7.90 0.24 21.54
CA TYR A 1 -7.09 -0.04 20.35
C TYR A 1 -7.89 -0.78 19.29
N ILE A 2 -7.48 -0.66 18.03
CA ILE A 2 -8.04 -1.37 16.87
C ILE A 2 -6.89 -2.07 16.15
N ALA A 3 -6.95 -3.41 16.06
CA ALA A 3 -6.00 -4.21 15.31
C ALA A 3 -6.62 -4.60 13.95
N ARG A 4 -6.01 -4.18 12.85
CA ARG A 4 -6.42 -4.61 11.52
C ARG A 4 -5.81 -5.97 11.19
N PHE A 5 -6.62 -6.82 10.54
CA PHE A 5 -6.24 -8.18 10.18
C PHE A 5 -7.05 -8.66 8.97
N ASP A 6 -6.41 -9.24 7.99
CA ASP A 6 -7.10 -9.85 6.84
C ASP A 6 -7.29 -11.36 7.11
N GLY A 7 -8.48 -11.89 6.84
CA GLY A 7 -8.92 -13.21 7.30
C GLY A 7 -8.19 -14.41 6.68
N ASP A 8 -7.33 -14.20 5.69
CA ASP A 8 -6.51 -15.23 5.04
C ASP A 8 -5.03 -15.19 5.45
N ASP A 9 -4.64 -14.19 6.22
CA ASP A 9 -3.28 -14.02 6.73
C ASP A 9 -3.05 -14.75 8.05
N ILE A 10 -1.80 -14.84 8.49
CA ILE A 10 -1.42 -15.47 9.75
C ILE A 10 -0.64 -14.45 10.58
N ALA A 11 -1.09 -14.22 11.82
CA ALA A 11 -0.38 -13.40 12.79
C ALA A 11 0.55 -14.25 13.66
N ALA A 12 1.71 -13.71 14.02
CA ALA A 12 2.52 -14.26 15.09
C ALA A 12 1.72 -14.24 16.40
N PRO A 13 1.82 -15.26 17.26
CA PRO A 13 1.03 -15.34 18.50
C PRO A 13 1.19 -14.15 19.43
N ASP A 14 2.35 -13.52 19.43
CA ASP A 14 2.74 -12.37 20.26
C ASP A 14 2.61 -11.02 19.52
N ARG A 15 2.02 -11.00 18.33
CA ARG A 15 1.92 -9.78 17.50
C ARG A 15 1.31 -8.61 18.25
N ILE A 16 0.13 -8.80 18.85
CA ILE A 16 -0.60 -7.72 19.50
C ILE A 16 0.16 -7.19 20.71
N GLU A 17 0.71 -8.08 21.52
CA GLU A 17 1.53 -7.71 22.67
C GLU A 17 2.73 -6.87 22.27
N LYS A 18 3.50 -7.30 21.26
CA LYS A 18 4.69 -6.59 20.76
C LYS A 18 4.34 -5.25 20.11
N GLN A 19 3.30 -5.22 19.28
CA GLN A 19 2.86 -3.97 18.68
C GLN A 19 2.35 -2.98 19.73
N LEU A 20 1.60 -3.44 20.73
CA LEU A 20 1.10 -2.58 21.80
C LEU A 20 2.25 -2.02 22.64
N HIS A 21 3.17 -2.88 23.08
CA HIS A 21 4.34 -2.45 23.85
C HIS A 21 5.20 -1.43 23.05
N TYR A 22 5.44 -1.69 21.76
CA TYR A 22 6.22 -0.79 20.92
C TYR A 22 5.50 0.56 20.71
N LEU A 23 4.19 0.53 20.52
CA LEU A 23 3.36 1.72 20.36
C LEU A 23 3.43 2.61 21.61
N GLU A 24 3.26 2.01 22.79
CA GLU A 24 3.29 2.73 24.08
C GLU A 24 4.70 3.22 24.43
N ALA A 25 5.73 2.39 24.24
CA ALA A 25 7.12 2.76 24.53
C ALA A 25 7.65 3.91 23.67
N ASN A 26 7.13 4.09 22.46
CA ASN A 26 7.54 5.13 21.52
C ASN A 26 6.51 6.25 21.36
N ASP A 27 5.47 6.27 22.20
CA ASP A 27 4.38 7.26 22.13
C ASP A 27 3.79 7.41 20.72
N LEU A 28 3.49 6.26 20.08
CA LEU A 28 2.92 6.21 18.74
C LEU A 28 1.38 6.15 18.78
N ASP A 29 0.75 6.42 17.65
CA ASP A 29 -0.69 6.33 17.46
C ASP A 29 -1.06 5.16 16.55
N ILE A 30 -0.17 4.82 15.59
CA ILE A 30 -0.32 3.68 14.67
C ILE A 30 1.02 2.95 14.58
N VAL A 31 0.99 1.63 14.69
CA VAL A 31 2.16 0.78 14.50
C VAL A 31 1.89 -0.38 13.55
N GLY A 32 2.62 -0.43 12.42
CA GLY A 32 2.69 -1.58 11.55
C GLY A 32 3.71 -2.61 12.03
N CYS A 33 4.13 -3.51 11.14
CA CYS A 33 5.25 -4.43 11.38
C CYS A 33 5.86 -4.94 10.07
N GLN A 34 6.96 -5.69 10.18
CA GLN A 34 7.51 -6.43 9.04
C GLN A 34 6.66 -7.67 8.74
N MET A 35 6.71 -8.13 7.48
CA MET A 35 5.87 -9.22 7.00
C MET A 35 6.65 -10.24 6.21
N HIS A 36 6.29 -11.51 6.36
CA HIS A 36 6.63 -12.57 5.44
C HIS A 36 5.53 -12.72 4.38
N SER A 37 5.91 -12.91 3.13
CA SER A 37 4.98 -13.38 2.09
C SER A 37 4.97 -14.90 2.07
N ILE A 38 3.79 -15.51 2.04
CA ILE A 38 3.59 -16.96 1.90
C ILE A 38 2.69 -17.26 0.71
N ASN A 39 2.81 -18.45 0.12
CA ASN A 39 1.91 -18.92 -0.92
C ASN A 39 0.61 -19.50 -0.33
N GLU A 40 -0.26 -20.05 -1.20
CA GLU A 40 -1.55 -20.62 -0.82
C GLU A 40 -1.44 -21.76 0.21
N ILE A 41 -0.37 -22.54 0.15
CA ILE A 41 -0.11 -23.68 1.05
C ILE A 41 0.76 -23.31 2.27
N GLY A 42 1.12 -22.03 2.44
CA GLY A 42 1.86 -21.55 3.60
C GLY A 42 3.39 -21.57 3.47
N GLU A 43 3.94 -21.87 2.30
CA GLU A 43 5.39 -21.82 2.09
C GLU A 43 5.89 -20.38 1.94
N HIS A 44 7.07 -20.11 2.49
CA HIS A 44 7.69 -18.79 2.43
C HIS A 44 8.12 -18.42 1.02
N LEU A 45 7.74 -17.21 0.58
CA LEU A 45 8.13 -16.62 -0.70
C LEU A 45 9.22 -15.56 -0.51
N THR A 46 8.88 -14.48 0.17
CA THR A 46 9.76 -13.31 0.35
C THR A 46 9.55 -12.67 1.72
N LYS A 47 10.41 -11.73 2.06
CA LYS A 47 10.27 -10.84 3.21
C LYS A 47 10.02 -9.43 2.72
N SER A 48 9.06 -8.72 3.30
CA SER A 48 8.93 -7.28 3.10
C SER A 48 9.90 -6.52 3.99
N ILE A 49 10.25 -5.32 3.55
CA ILE A 49 11.03 -4.38 4.36
C ILE A 49 10.20 -3.10 4.41
N SER A 50 9.53 -2.87 5.54
CA SER A 50 8.84 -1.62 5.84
C SER A 50 9.79 -0.63 6.50
N PRO A 51 9.68 0.68 6.24
CA PRO A 51 10.51 1.68 6.88
C PRO A 51 10.29 1.70 8.40
N VAL A 52 11.36 1.77 9.17
CA VAL A 52 11.31 1.89 10.64
C VAL A 52 11.87 3.25 11.03
N GLY A 53 11.20 3.90 11.98
CA GLY A 53 11.48 5.26 12.44
C GLY A 53 10.49 6.28 11.85
N GLU A 54 9.86 7.07 12.73
CA GLU A 54 8.80 8.03 12.41
C GLU A 54 9.17 8.98 11.25
N ASP A 55 10.39 9.53 11.26
CA ASP A 55 10.89 10.43 10.22
C ASP A 55 11.03 9.73 8.86
N ILE A 56 11.44 8.45 8.87
CA ILE A 56 11.58 7.65 7.66
C ILE A 56 10.19 7.32 7.11
N VAL A 57 9.26 6.93 7.97
CA VAL A 57 7.86 6.69 7.62
C VAL A 57 7.25 7.93 6.95
N LYS A 58 7.43 9.12 7.54
CA LYS A 58 6.98 10.40 6.95
C LYS A 58 7.62 10.71 5.59
N LYS A 59 8.91 10.42 5.42
CA LYS A 59 9.59 10.62 4.13
C LYS A 59 9.07 9.67 3.05
N VAL A 60 8.93 8.39 3.38
CA VAL A 60 8.49 7.34 2.45
C VAL A 60 7.02 7.54 2.08
N SER A 61 6.17 8.03 3.00
CA SER A 61 4.74 8.24 2.79
C SER A 61 4.40 9.15 1.59
N LYS A 62 5.34 9.98 1.15
CA LYS A 62 5.18 10.86 -0.01
C LYS A 62 5.25 10.12 -1.35
N TYR A 63 5.62 8.86 -1.35
CA TYR A 63 5.86 8.05 -2.55
C TYR A 63 5.06 6.75 -2.57
N VAL A 64 5.01 6.06 -1.43
CA VAL A 64 4.31 4.78 -1.27
C VAL A 64 3.70 4.68 0.13
N SER A 65 2.77 3.74 0.33
CA SER A 65 2.27 3.44 1.67
C SER A 65 3.41 2.95 2.56
N PRO A 66 3.77 3.67 3.63
CA PRO A 66 4.91 3.30 4.47
C PRO A 66 4.55 2.22 5.48
N ILE A 67 3.26 2.01 5.73
CA ILE A 67 2.74 1.02 6.67
C ILE A 67 1.78 0.12 5.90
N ALA A 68 2.00 -1.18 6.04
CA ALA A 68 1.10 -2.16 5.44
C ALA A 68 -0.25 -2.17 6.17
N HIS A 69 -1.27 -2.68 5.49
CA HIS A 69 -2.67 -2.72 5.94
C HIS A 69 -2.94 -3.56 7.21
N ILE A 70 -1.93 -3.94 7.95
CA ILE A 70 -1.97 -4.82 9.13
C ILE A 70 -1.37 -4.13 10.35
N TRP A 71 -1.97 -3.05 10.80
CA TRP A 71 -1.46 -2.26 11.93
C TRP A 71 -2.30 -2.44 13.21
N LEU A 72 -1.72 -2.00 14.32
CA LEU A 72 -2.41 -1.68 15.56
C LEU A 72 -2.49 -0.16 15.68
N ALA A 73 -3.65 0.39 16.00
CA ALA A 73 -3.85 1.83 16.16
C ALA A 73 -4.67 2.16 17.41
N LYS A 74 -4.45 3.33 17.97
CA LYS A 74 -5.36 3.91 18.96
C LYS A 74 -6.74 4.12 18.33
N ARG A 75 -7.80 3.81 19.06
CA ARG A 75 -9.18 3.94 18.58
C ARG A 75 -9.52 5.37 18.17
N GLU A 76 -9.02 6.35 18.92
CA GLU A 76 -9.23 7.77 18.65
C GLU A 76 -8.82 8.20 17.23
N VAL A 77 -7.80 7.56 16.64
CA VAL A 77 -7.39 7.82 15.25
C VAL A 77 -8.51 7.47 14.27
N TYR A 78 -9.16 6.33 14.48
CA TYR A 78 -10.30 5.92 13.65
C TYR A 78 -11.51 6.83 13.85
N ASP A 79 -11.80 7.20 15.10
CA ASP A 79 -12.95 8.03 15.44
C ASP A 79 -12.79 9.45 14.83
N GLU A 80 -11.60 10.05 14.96
CA GLU A 80 -11.31 11.38 14.40
C GLU A 80 -11.22 11.38 12.87
N LEU A 81 -10.67 10.34 12.27
CA LEU A 81 -10.59 10.19 10.81
C LEU A 81 -11.92 9.73 10.19
N GLN A 82 -12.90 9.32 11.01
CA GLN A 82 -14.18 8.72 10.56
C GLN A 82 -13.94 7.45 9.69
N GLY A 83 -12.96 6.65 10.05
CA GLY A 83 -12.62 5.41 9.37
C GLY A 83 -12.02 5.60 7.98
N TYR A 84 -12.23 4.59 7.12
CA TYR A 84 -11.74 4.60 5.74
C TYR A 84 -12.66 5.38 4.81
N ARG A 85 -12.06 5.99 3.78
CA ARG A 85 -12.79 6.46 2.61
C ARG A 85 -12.88 5.33 1.59
N GLU A 86 -13.96 5.28 0.82
CA GLU A 86 -14.18 4.28 -0.22
C GLU A 86 -13.31 4.53 -1.47
N ILE A 87 -11.99 4.46 -1.31
CA ILE A 87 -11.02 4.61 -2.40
C ILE A 87 -10.50 3.21 -2.76
N PRO A 88 -10.95 2.61 -3.87
CA PRO A 88 -10.58 1.23 -4.22
C PRO A 88 -9.06 1.03 -4.25
N TYR A 89 -8.56 0.00 -3.56
CA TYR A 89 -7.14 -0.41 -3.53
C TYR A 89 -6.16 0.61 -2.95
N ALA A 90 -6.63 1.66 -2.30
CA ALA A 90 -5.78 2.67 -1.65
C ALA A 90 -6.45 3.30 -0.40
N GLU A 91 -7.48 2.66 0.14
CA GLU A 91 -8.20 3.10 1.35
C GLU A 91 -7.29 3.13 2.57
N ASP A 92 -6.39 2.16 2.68
CA ASP A 92 -5.37 2.04 3.72
C ASP A 92 -4.31 3.14 3.61
N TYR A 93 -3.83 3.39 2.41
CA TYR A 93 -2.85 4.44 2.17
C TYR A 93 -3.44 5.85 2.42
N ASP A 94 -4.69 6.10 1.99
CA ASP A 94 -5.39 7.34 2.31
C ASP A 94 -5.55 7.53 3.83
N PHE A 95 -5.87 6.45 4.55
CA PHE A 95 -6.01 6.49 6.00
C PHE A 95 -4.71 6.88 6.69
N ILE A 96 -3.59 6.25 6.34
CA ILE A 96 -2.26 6.58 6.88
C ILE A 96 -1.85 8.02 6.54
N LEU A 97 -2.06 8.48 5.30
CA LEU A 97 -1.74 9.85 4.93
C LEU A 97 -2.61 10.88 5.66
N ARG A 98 -3.89 10.59 5.91
CA ARG A 98 -4.75 11.47 6.72
C ARG A 98 -4.32 11.51 8.18
N ALA A 99 -3.89 10.38 8.73
CA ALA A 99 -3.33 10.32 10.08
C ALA A 99 -2.07 11.17 10.19
N LEU A 100 -1.09 10.96 9.31
CA LEU A 100 0.15 11.75 9.28
C LEU A 100 -0.11 13.25 9.08
N ASP A 101 -1.07 13.63 8.23
CA ASP A 101 -1.44 15.03 7.96
C ASP A 101 -2.07 15.72 9.17
N ARG A 102 -2.63 14.96 10.11
CA ARG A 102 -3.14 15.45 11.39
C ARG A 102 -2.13 15.42 12.54
N GLY A 103 -0.92 14.96 12.25
CA GLY A 103 0.16 14.92 13.22
C GLY A 103 0.24 13.66 14.06
N TYR A 104 -0.57 12.63 13.73
CA TYR A 104 -0.45 11.32 14.37
C TYR A 104 0.91 10.69 14.08
N LYS A 105 1.46 10.04 15.10
CA LYS A 105 2.76 9.38 15.04
C LYS A 105 2.59 7.94 14.55
N CYS A 106 3.27 7.63 13.46
CA CYS A 106 3.16 6.33 12.80
C CYS A 106 4.55 5.71 12.60
N ASP A 107 4.70 4.43 12.94
CA ASP A 107 5.93 3.67 12.73
C ASP A 107 5.65 2.21 12.44
N ASN A 108 6.69 1.43 12.15
CA ASN A 108 6.63 -0.02 12.01
C ASN A 108 7.51 -0.69 13.06
N HIS A 109 6.98 -1.71 13.73
CA HIS A 109 7.77 -2.61 14.55
C HIS A 109 8.81 -3.33 13.69
N PRO A 110 10.08 -3.43 14.15
CA PRO A 110 11.16 -4.00 13.34
C PRO A 110 11.06 -5.52 13.13
N GLU A 111 10.29 -6.23 13.94
CA GLU A 111 10.13 -7.67 13.83
C GLU A 111 9.06 -8.10 12.82
N TYR A 112 9.22 -9.32 12.31
CA TYR A 112 8.28 -9.97 11.40
C TYR A 112 7.15 -10.62 12.20
N LEU A 113 6.01 -9.94 12.26
CA LEU A 113 4.87 -10.35 13.08
C LEU A 113 3.67 -10.81 12.25
N MET A 114 3.79 -10.80 10.92
CA MET A 114 2.73 -11.22 10.00
C MET A 114 3.24 -12.07 8.85
N TYR A 115 2.37 -12.96 8.38
CA TYR A 115 2.54 -13.78 7.19
C TYR A 115 1.37 -13.49 6.24
N ILE A 116 1.68 -12.78 5.15
CA ILE A 116 0.70 -12.35 4.16
C ILE A 116 0.58 -13.40 3.06
N ARG A 117 -0.63 -13.88 2.85
CA ARG A 117 -0.90 -14.95 1.89
C ARG A 117 -1.13 -14.40 0.48
N HIS A 118 -0.31 -14.87 -0.46
CA HIS A 118 -0.46 -14.57 -1.87
C HIS A 118 -1.22 -15.70 -2.57
N ARG A 119 -2.35 -15.33 -3.20
CA ARG A 119 -3.19 -16.22 -4.02
C ARG A 119 -3.32 -15.67 -5.42
N GLN A 120 -3.66 -16.52 -6.38
CA GLN A 120 -4.09 -16.05 -7.69
C GLN A 120 -5.40 -15.26 -7.52
N GLY A 121 -5.43 -14.03 -8.05
CA GLY A 121 -6.59 -13.15 -7.94
C GLY A 121 -6.56 -12.17 -6.77
N ASN A 122 -5.51 -12.12 -5.95
CA ASN A 122 -5.33 -11.07 -4.94
C ASN A 122 -5.30 -9.67 -5.59
N SER A 123 -5.72 -8.67 -4.83
CA SER A 123 -5.76 -7.26 -5.25
C SER A 123 -4.45 -6.79 -5.92
N ALA A 124 -3.30 -7.24 -5.42
CA ALA A 124 -1.99 -6.93 -5.99
C ALA A 124 -1.76 -7.50 -7.41
N SER A 125 -2.42 -8.61 -7.78
CA SER A 125 -2.26 -9.25 -9.08
C SER A 125 -3.27 -8.78 -10.14
N VAL A 126 -4.42 -8.29 -9.72
CA VAL A 126 -5.58 -8.01 -10.61
C VAL A 126 -5.76 -6.52 -10.91
N ALA A 127 -5.39 -5.64 -10.00
CA ALA A 127 -5.83 -4.24 -10.02
C ALA A 127 -4.77 -3.22 -10.48
N SER A 128 -3.80 -3.61 -11.29
CA SER A 128 -2.60 -2.81 -11.52
C SER A 128 -2.84 -1.35 -11.97
N LEU A 129 -3.71 -1.09 -12.95
CA LEU A 129 -3.97 0.29 -13.42
C LEU A 129 -4.85 1.07 -12.44
N LEU A 130 -5.93 0.47 -11.97
CA LEU A 130 -6.85 1.10 -11.05
C LEU A 130 -6.15 1.43 -9.72
N GLN A 131 -5.39 0.47 -9.18
CA GLN A 131 -4.57 0.68 -7.98
C GLN A 131 -3.57 1.83 -8.16
N ARG A 132 -2.87 1.90 -9.31
CA ARG A 132 -1.93 3.00 -9.61
C ARG A 132 -2.65 4.35 -9.69
N LYS A 133 -3.82 4.41 -10.31
CA LYS A 133 -4.63 5.63 -10.37
C LYS A 133 -5.12 6.05 -8.99
N ALA A 134 -5.61 5.09 -8.18
CA ALA A 134 -6.04 5.33 -6.82
C ALA A 134 -4.89 5.86 -5.95
N HIS A 135 -3.72 5.24 -6.04
CA HIS A 135 -2.51 5.70 -5.37
C HIS A 135 -2.16 7.16 -5.73
N ASN A 136 -2.12 7.49 -7.02
CA ASN A 136 -1.85 8.87 -7.48
C ASN A 136 -2.94 9.86 -7.02
N TYR A 137 -4.19 9.40 -6.97
CA TYR A 137 -5.30 10.20 -6.47
C TYR A 137 -5.14 10.53 -4.99
N VAL A 138 -4.82 9.53 -4.17
CA VAL A 138 -4.57 9.70 -2.73
C VAL A 138 -3.40 10.65 -2.47
N LEU A 139 -2.29 10.51 -3.22
CA LEU A 139 -1.16 11.46 -3.14
C LEU A 139 -1.56 12.89 -3.52
N LYS A 140 -2.47 13.06 -4.48
CA LYS A 140 -2.99 14.39 -4.83
C LYS A 140 -3.82 14.98 -3.68
N LEU A 141 -4.66 14.18 -3.03
CA LEU A 141 -5.42 14.61 -1.85
C LEU A 141 -4.49 15.01 -0.70
N HIS A 142 -3.46 14.21 -0.43
CA HIS A 142 -2.42 14.52 0.55
C HIS A 142 -1.75 15.88 0.25
N LYS A 143 -1.29 16.10 -0.99
CA LYS A 143 -0.69 17.39 -1.40
C LYS A 143 -1.65 18.58 -1.21
N LEU A 144 -2.95 18.38 -1.40
CA LEU A 144 -3.94 19.41 -1.15
C LEU A 144 -4.08 19.72 0.34
N ARG A 145 -4.11 18.70 1.21
CA ARG A 145 -4.15 18.88 2.67
C ARG A 145 -2.94 19.65 3.18
N ILE A 146 -1.73 19.28 2.74
CA ILE A 146 -0.50 20.01 3.09
C ILE A 146 -0.56 21.49 2.67
N ARG A 147 -1.10 21.79 1.47
CA ARG A 147 -1.10 23.17 0.93
C ARG A 147 -2.23 24.04 1.45
N ARG A 148 -3.40 23.45 1.75
CA ARG A 148 -4.67 24.17 1.98
C ARG A 148 -5.32 23.83 3.32
N GLY A 149 -4.72 22.95 4.12
CA GLY A 149 -5.30 22.42 5.36
C GLY A 149 -6.47 21.44 5.15
N ARG A 150 -6.95 21.29 3.92
CA ARG A 150 -8.05 20.38 3.55
C ARG A 150 -7.91 19.84 2.14
N ASP A 151 -8.47 18.68 1.89
CA ASP A 151 -8.64 18.15 0.54
C ASP A 151 -10.06 18.37 -0.01
N ASN A 152 -10.27 17.92 -1.23
CA ASN A 152 -11.55 18.01 -1.93
C ASN A 152 -12.02 16.59 -2.34
N PHE A 153 -11.90 15.63 -1.42
CA PHE A 153 -12.41 14.28 -1.66
C PHE A 153 -13.91 14.32 -1.94
N ASP A 154 -14.29 13.70 -3.05
CA ASP A 154 -15.67 13.51 -3.47
C ASP A 154 -15.77 12.20 -4.26
N VAL A 155 -16.74 11.37 -3.93
CA VAL A 155 -16.90 10.01 -4.48
C VAL A 155 -17.13 10.03 -6.00
N LEU A 156 -17.99 10.94 -6.48
CA LEU A 156 -18.29 11.03 -7.92
C LEU A 156 -17.07 11.50 -8.73
N SER A 157 -16.37 12.51 -8.23
CA SER A 157 -15.12 13.01 -8.81
C SER A 157 -14.04 11.93 -8.81
N MET A 158 -13.95 11.14 -7.75
CA MET A 158 -13.03 10.01 -7.65
C MET A 158 -13.32 8.97 -8.73
N HIS A 159 -14.56 8.47 -8.82
CA HIS A 159 -14.94 7.48 -9.84
C HIS A 159 -14.60 7.95 -11.25
N LYS A 160 -14.89 9.21 -11.58
CA LYS A 160 -14.53 9.81 -12.87
C LYS A 160 -13.01 9.80 -13.14
N LYS A 161 -12.19 10.06 -12.10
CA LYS A 161 -10.73 10.07 -12.24
C LYS A 161 -10.11 8.67 -12.29
N LEU A 162 -10.72 7.71 -11.63
CA LEU A 162 -10.24 6.33 -11.61
C LEU A 162 -10.68 5.55 -12.87
N SER A 163 -11.76 5.94 -13.53
CA SER A 163 -12.25 5.27 -14.74
C SER A 163 -11.19 5.27 -15.85
N SER A 164 -11.20 4.22 -16.66
CA SER A 164 -10.35 4.05 -17.84
C SER A 164 -11.18 3.48 -18.98
N SER A 165 -10.79 3.77 -20.22
CA SER A 165 -11.33 3.03 -21.35
C SER A 165 -10.73 1.62 -21.39
N ILE A 166 -11.48 0.66 -21.95
CA ILE A 166 -11.03 -0.73 -22.14
C ILE A 166 -9.70 -0.80 -22.90
N LEU A 167 -9.50 0.11 -23.86
CA LEU A 167 -8.25 0.17 -24.62
C LEU A 167 -7.04 0.50 -23.71
N ILE A 168 -7.19 1.50 -22.84
CA ILE A 168 -6.14 1.91 -21.90
C ILE A 168 -5.81 0.77 -20.93
N GLU A 169 -6.81 0.07 -20.42
CA GLU A 169 -6.59 -1.09 -19.54
C GLU A 169 -5.86 -2.23 -20.24
N LYS A 170 -6.23 -2.55 -21.49
CA LYS A 170 -5.52 -3.55 -22.29
C LYS A 170 -4.08 -3.16 -22.59
N LEU A 171 -3.81 -1.91 -22.96
CA LEU A 171 -2.45 -1.42 -23.21
C LEU A 171 -1.59 -1.51 -21.95
N HIS A 172 -2.13 -1.07 -20.81
CA HIS A 172 -1.42 -1.16 -19.52
C HIS A 172 -1.14 -2.61 -19.12
N SER A 173 -2.13 -3.50 -19.24
CA SER A 173 -1.96 -4.93 -18.97
C SER A 173 -0.88 -5.55 -19.86
N THR A 174 -0.89 -5.23 -21.17
CA THR A 174 0.13 -5.73 -22.11
C THR A 174 1.51 -5.18 -21.78
N SER A 175 1.64 -3.89 -21.46
CA SER A 175 2.89 -3.26 -21.00
C SER A 175 3.44 -3.97 -19.75
N SER A 176 2.59 -4.22 -18.76
CA SER A 176 2.98 -4.91 -17.52
C SER A 176 3.45 -6.35 -17.77
N ARG A 177 2.79 -7.08 -18.70
CA ARG A 177 3.23 -8.41 -19.12
C ARG A 177 4.59 -8.37 -19.83
N CYS A 178 4.82 -7.38 -20.70
CA CYS A 178 6.12 -7.19 -21.35
C CYS A 178 7.22 -6.94 -20.30
N LEU A 179 6.96 -6.13 -19.29
CA LEU A 179 7.91 -5.89 -18.21
C LEU A 179 8.23 -7.17 -17.42
N ALA A 180 7.22 -7.96 -17.06
CA ALA A 180 7.39 -9.23 -16.38
C ALA A 180 8.24 -10.20 -17.23
N LEU A 181 7.99 -10.27 -18.54
CA LEU A 181 8.80 -11.06 -19.48
C LEU A 181 10.24 -10.56 -19.56
N ALA A 182 10.46 -9.23 -19.57
CA ALA A 182 11.80 -8.65 -19.56
C ALA A 182 12.64 -9.09 -18.36
N VAL A 183 12.03 -9.11 -17.18
CA VAL A 183 12.71 -9.55 -15.93
C VAL A 183 13.13 -11.01 -15.99
N GLN A 184 12.32 -11.87 -16.62
CA GLN A 184 12.58 -13.31 -16.73
C GLN A 184 13.61 -13.67 -17.81
N GLN A 185 13.96 -12.77 -18.73
CA GLN A 185 14.89 -13.08 -19.81
C GLN A 185 16.34 -13.13 -19.34
N LYS A 186 17.03 -14.21 -19.68
CA LYS A 186 18.48 -14.36 -19.51
C LYS A 186 19.26 -13.61 -20.60
N SER A 187 18.75 -13.58 -21.83
CA SER A 187 19.36 -12.89 -22.97
C SER A 187 19.17 -11.38 -22.88
N MET A 188 20.26 -10.63 -22.97
CA MET A 188 20.26 -9.16 -22.89
C MET A 188 19.44 -8.53 -24.04
N TYR A 189 19.57 -9.06 -25.27
CA TYR A 189 18.80 -8.58 -26.44
C TYR A 189 17.28 -8.75 -26.24
N ARG A 190 16.83 -9.93 -25.77
CA ARG A 190 15.41 -10.17 -25.48
C ARG A 190 14.92 -9.30 -24.33
N ARG A 191 15.74 -9.07 -23.29
CA ARG A 191 15.41 -8.16 -22.19
C ARG A 191 15.19 -6.75 -22.70
N PHE A 192 16.10 -6.20 -23.52
CA PHE A 192 15.94 -4.86 -24.11
C PHE A 192 14.73 -4.77 -25.03
N PHE A 193 14.44 -5.78 -25.82
CA PHE A 193 13.26 -5.83 -26.68
C PHE A 193 11.97 -5.71 -25.85
N PHE A 194 11.81 -6.47 -24.77
CA PHE A 194 10.64 -6.40 -23.91
C PHE A 194 10.55 -5.09 -23.11
N ILE A 195 11.68 -4.52 -22.71
CA ILE A 195 11.71 -3.18 -22.08
C ILE A 195 11.23 -2.13 -23.09
N PHE A 196 11.70 -2.17 -24.32
CA PHE A 196 11.26 -1.26 -25.37
C PHE A 196 9.75 -1.37 -25.64
N LEU A 197 9.22 -2.60 -25.74
CA LEU A 197 7.76 -2.81 -25.86
C LEU A 197 7.01 -2.28 -24.64
N THR A 198 7.55 -2.45 -23.43
CA THR A 198 6.96 -1.91 -22.22
C THR A 198 6.82 -0.40 -22.29
N VAL A 199 7.89 0.30 -22.71
CA VAL A 199 7.89 1.77 -22.86
C VAL A 199 6.92 2.20 -23.97
N LEU A 200 6.93 1.54 -25.13
CA LEU A 200 6.05 1.85 -26.26
C LEU A 200 4.56 1.72 -25.91
N LEU A 201 4.21 0.72 -25.10
CA LEU A 201 2.84 0.43 -24.67
C LEU A 201 2.45 1.14 -23.35
N SER A 202 3.42 1.77 -22.69
CA SER A 202 3.18 2.52 -21.45
C SER A 202 2.49 3.84 -21.76
N ILE A 203 1.37 4.06 -21.10
CA ILE A 203 0.56 5.28 -21.24
C ILE A 203 0.85 6.26 -20.09
N TYR A 204 1.72 5.84 -19.14
CA TYR A 204 2.07 6.60 -17.93
C TYR A 204 3.56 6.54 -17.64
#